data_489f2045511b27a4a311a2b30f171401
#
_entry.id   489f2045511b27a4a311a2b30f171401
#
_cell.length_a   1.000
_cell.length_b   1.000
_cell.length_c   1.000
_cell.angle_alpha   90.00
_cell.angle_beta   90.00
_cell.angle_gamma   90.00
#
_symmetry.space_group_name_H-M   'P 1'
#
loop_
_entity.id
_entity.type
_entity.pdbx_description
1 polymer ?
#
loop_
_entity_poly.entity_id
_entity_poly.type
_entity_poly.pdbx_seq_one_letter_code
_entity_poly.pdbx_strand_id
1 'polypeptide(L)'
;MQKEKKSIISSLLLITATAIWGFAFVAQSEAMKHIEPFTMNGLRSLLAAIFLIPVVMVSDTLKGKKITLFGTNEPERRKDLLLGGLLCGIFVTVASSIQQIGIQYTTVGKAGFLTTAYIVFVPVISLILGKKINRNGWVAVVVALVGMFLLCVQTFGSFSVNKGDVLMIISSLFFAIHILVIDKFVSHTDPIRMSCIQFFICAIVCLVCAFIFEQPNLSSIFDAWFAIFFAGVLSAGVGYTLQIVAQKNIPAHITPIIMSLESVFSLIAGVIVLNEKMSWQERIGCILIFIAIIVAQTDFKELKAKFNKTNADNKTAVLKADESNEKTEE
;
A
#
# COMPACT_ATOMS: atom_id res chain seq x y z
N MET A 1 -4.96 22.83 9.52
CA MET A 1 -3.51 22.72 9.81
C MET A 1 -3.11 21.37 10.43
N GLN A 2 -3.52 20.99 11.67
CA GLN A 2 -3.03 19.74 12.29
C GLN A 2 -3.52 18.46 11.59
N LYS A 3 -4.76 18.42 11.09
CA LYS A 3 -5.32 17.30 10.33
C LYS A 3 -4.68 17.16 8.95
N GLU A 4 -4.46 18.25 8.25
CA GLU A 4 -3.77 18.28 6.95
C GLU A 4 -2.32 17.79 7.09
N LYS A 5 -1.57 18.28 8.10
CA LYS A 5 -0.21 17.82 8.37
C LYS A 5 -0.14 16.30 8.63
N LYS A 6 -1.11 15.75 9.38
CA LYS A 6 -1.20 14.30 9.60
C LYS A 6 -1.49 13.52 8.32
N SER A 7 -2.37 14.04 7.45
CA SER A 7 -2.68 13.42 6.17
C SER A 7 -1.46 13.39 5.24
N ILE A 8 -0.70 14.50 5.15
CA ILE A 8 0.52 14.58 4.34
C ILE A 8 1.57 13.58 4.83
N ILE A 9 1.82 13.52 6.15
CA ILE A 9 2.77 12.55 6.72
C ILE A 9 2.34 11.13 6.38
N SER A 10 1.06 10.80 6.54
CA SER A 10 0.54 9.47 6.25
C SER A 10 0.64 9.12 4.76
N SER A 11 0.45 10.10 3.86
CA SER A 11 0.68 9.89 2.43
C SER A 11 2.16 9.60 2.12
N LEU A 12 3.08 10.32 2.76
CA LEU A 12 4.52 10.06 2.62
C LEU A 12 4.91 8.67 3.14
N LEU A 13 4.32 8.22 4.25
CA LEU A 13 4.53 6.85 4.77
C LEU A 13 4.06 5.80 3.77
N LEU A 14 2.89 5.99 3.13
CA LEU A 14 2.40 5.08 2.07
C LEU A 14 3.31 5.10 0.84
N ILE A 15 3.76 6.27 0.39
CA ILE A 15 4.70 6.40 -0.74
C ILE A 15 6.00 5.65 -0.43
N THR A 16 6.52 5.78 0.80
CA THR A 16 7.71 5.03 1.23
C THR A 16 7.46 3.52 1.20
N ALA A 17 6.30 3.07 1.70
CA ALA A 17 5.93 1.66 1.66
C ALA A 17 5.86 1.12 0.22
N THR A 18 5.24 1.88 -0.69
CA THR A 18 5.14 1.48 -2.11
C THR A 18 6.49 1.44 -2.83
N ALA A 19 7.40 2.35 -2.48
CA ALA A 19 8.77 2.28 -2.98
C ALA A 19 9.47 0.98 -2.55
N ILE A 20 9.36 0.65 -1.25
CA ILE A 20 9.93 -0.60 -0.73
C ILE A 20 9.32 -1.82 -1.44
N TRP A 21 8.00 -1.85 -1.66
CA TRP A 21 7.32 -2.96 -2.31
C TRP A 21 7.66 -3.08 -3.79
N GLY A 22 7.80 -1.97 -4.50
CA GLY A 22 8.24 -1.98 -5.90
C GLY A 22 9.58 -2.70 -6.07
N PHE A 23 10.56 -2.37 -5.23
CA PHE A 23 11.84 -3.09 -5.22
C PHE A 23 11.72 -4.53 -4.69
N ALA A 24 10.77 -4.79 -3.78
CA ALA A 24 10.56 -6.13 -3.24
C ALA A 24 10.07 -7.14 -4.29
N PHE A 25 9.37 -6.70 -5.36
CA PHE A 25 9.00 -7.60 -6.46
C PHE A 25 10.21 -8.21 -7.15
N VAL A 26 11.28 -7.42 -7.36
CA VAL A 26 12.53 -7.93 -7.93
C VAL A 26 13.16 -8.97 -6.99
N ALA A 27 13.26 -8.65 -5.69
CA ALA A 27 13.80 -9.57 -4.70
C ALA A 27 12.97 -10.87 -4.60
N GLN A 28 11.64 -10.76 -4.61
CA GLN A 28 10.75 -11.91 -4.56
C GLN A 28 10.87 -12.78 -5.83
N SER A 29 10.95 -12.17 -7.00
CA SER A 29 11.16 -12.89 -8.26
C SER A 29 12.50 -13.62 -8.28
N GLU A 30 13.55 -13.00 -7.76
CA GLU A 30 14.87 -13.65 -7.66
C GLU A 30 14.85 -14.83 -6.68
N ALA A 31 14.20 -14.67 -5.52
CA ALA A 31 14.07 -15.75 -4.55
C ALA A 31 13.37 -17.00 -5.12
N MET A 32 12.41 -16.81 -6.03
CA MET A 32 11.68 -17.93 -6.67
C MET A 32 12.56 -18.81 -7.58
N LYS A 33 13.79 -18.41 -7.86
CA LYS A 33 14.76 -19.26 -8.55
C LYS A 33 15.41 -20.27 -7.64
N HIS A 34 15.36 -20.07 -6.33
CA HIS A 34 16.06 -20.86 -5.32
C HIS A 34 15.12 -21.59 -4.36
N ILE A 35 14.01 -20.97 -3.97
CA ILE A 35 13.07 -21.49 -2.97
C ILE A 35 11.63 -21.37 -3.45
N GLU A 36 10.75 -22.16 -2.84
CA GLU A 36 9.34 -22.23 -3.19
C GLU A 36 8.49 -21.16 -2.46
N PRO A 37 7.26 -20.87 -2.95
CA PRO A 37 6.43 -19.76 -2.51
C PRO A 37 6.09 -19.72 -1.02
N PHE A 38 5.70 -20.87 -0.44
CA PHE A 38 5.36 -20.92 0.99
C PHE A 38 6.59 -20.81 1.87
N THR A 39 7.73 -21.41 1.47
CA THR A 39 9.02 -21.25 2.13
C THR A 39 9.42 -19.78 2.16
N MET A 40 9.35 -19.10 1.02
CA MET A 40 9.64 -17.64 0.93
C MET A 40 8.72 -16.84 1.84
N ASN A 41 7.40 -17.04 1.74
CA ASN A 41 6.42 -16.29 2.54
C ASN A 41 6.53 -16.58 4.03
N GLY A 42 6.77 -17.83 4.41
CA GLY A 42 6.95 -18.23 5.79
C GLY A 42 8.17 -17.56 6.43
N LEU A 43 9.33 -17.65 5.77
CA LEU A 43 10.57 -17.08 6.27
C LEU A 43 10.54 -15.56 6.34
N ARG A 44 10.08 -14.86 5.28
CA ARG A 44 9.98 -13.40 5.30
C ARG A 44 9.00 -12.90 6.37
N SER A 45 7.88 -13.61 6.59
CA SER A 45 6.90 -13.25 7.60
C SER A 45 7.41 -13.51 9.01
N LEU A 46 8.17 -14.59 9.22
CA LEU A 46 8.84 -14.87 10.48
C LEU A 46 9.86 -13.77 10.81
N LEU A 47 10.69 -13.38 9.85
CA LEU A 47 11.64 -12.29 10.03
C LEU A 47 10.93 -10.96 10.34
N ALA A 48 9.82 -10.66 9.66
CA ALA A 48 9.02 -9.48 9.96
C ALA A 48 8.48 -9.50 11.39
N ALA A 49 7.90 -10.61 11.83
CA ALA A 49 7.37 -10.75 13.18
C ALA A 49 8.48 -10.58 14.24
N ILE A 50 9.63 -11.23 14.06
CA ILE A 50 10.78 -11.11 14.95
C ILE A 50 11.31 -9.67 14.96
N PHE A 51 11.45 -9.02 13.80
CA PHE A 51 11.88 -7.63 13.69
C PHE A 51 10.93 -6.65 14.39
N LEU A 52 9.62 -6.91 14.33
CA LEU A 52 8.63 -6.01 14.93
C LEU A 52 8.55 -6.12 16.46
N ILE A 53 8.99 -7.21 17.09
CA ILE A 53 9.03 -7.34 18.55
C ILE A 53 9.84 -6.20 19.19
N PRO A 54 11.13 -6.00 18.88
CA PRO A 54 11.89 -4.88 19.45
C PRO A 54 11.31 -3.52 19.05
N VAL A 55 10.71 -3.36 17.86
CA VAL A 55 10.05 -2.12 17.46
C VAL A 55 8.86 -1.80 18.38
N VAL A 56 8.06 -2.79 18.76
CA VAL A 56 6.98 -2.64 19.74
C VAL A 56 7.55 -2.23 21.10
N MET A 57 8.61 -2.89 21.57
CA MET A 57 9.25 -2.58 22.86
C MET A 57 9.78 -1.14 22.90
N VAL A 58 10.50 -0.72 21.85
CA VAL A 58 11.01 0.66 21.73
C VAL A 58 9.86 1.67 21.69
N SER A 59 8.80 1.38 20.93
CA SER A 59 7.62 2.25 20.85
C SER A 59 6.94 2.44 22.20
N ASP A 60 6.87 1.39 23.05
CA ASP A 60 6.31 1.48 24.40
C ASP A 60 7.19 2.32 25.32
N THR A 61 8.49 2.06 25.29
CA THR A 61 9.47 2.82 26.08
C THR A 61 9.41 4.31 25.77
N LEU A 62 9.38 4.67 24.47
CA LEU A 62 9.29 6.07 24.05
C LEU A 62 7.96 6.74 24.44
N LYS A 63 6.88 5.97 24.58
CA LYS A 63 5.58 6.44 25.05
C LYS A 63 5.42 6.40 26.57
N GLY A 64 6.44 6.00 27.34
CA GLY A 64 6.39 5.82 28.79
C GLY A 64 5.39 4.76 29.27
N LYS A 65 5.08 3.77 28.40
CA LYS A 65 4.16 2.68 28.70
C LYS A 65 4.91 1.45 29.23
N LYS A 66 4.22 0.63 30.04
CA LYS A 66 4.76 -0.70 30.39
C LYS A 66 4.88 -1.53 29.12
N ILE A 67 6.03 -2.18 28.93
CA ILE A 67 6.29 -3.08 27.84
C ILE A 67 5.34 -4.28 27.97
N THR A 68 4.41 -4.44 27.02
CA THR A 68 3.47 -5.55 26.98
C THR A 68 3.29 -6.03 25.55
N LEU A 69 3.29 -7.34 25.33
CA LEU A 69 3.13 -7.90 23.98
C LEU A 69 1.75 -7.53 23.38
N PHE A 70 0.71 -7.44 24.21
CA PHE A 70 -0.67 -7.16 23.79
C PHE A 70 -1.16 -5.74 24.13
N GLY A 71 -0.32 -4.90 24.68
CA GLY A 71 -0.36 -3.42 24.64
C GLY A 71 -1.45 -2.68 25.38
N THR A 72 -2.44 -3.33 25.96
CA THR A 72 -3.55 -2.63 26.62
C THR A 72 -4.15 -3.47 27.74
N ASN A 73 -4.46 -2.78 28.87
CA ASN A 73 -5.18 -3.40 29.97
C ASN A 73 -6.72 -3.36 29.74
N GLU A 74 -7.18 -2.71 28.67
CA GLU A 74 -8.61 -2.64 28.31
C GLU A 74 -9.01 -3.89 27.53
N PRO A 75 -9.90 -4.77 28.06
CA PRO A 75 -10.26 -6.04 27.42
C PRO A 75 -10.84 -5.89 26.01
N GLU A 76 -11.66 -4.86 25.77
CA GLU A 76 -12.28 -4.60 24.47
C GLU A 76 -11.25 -4.26 23.40
N ARG A 77 -10.33 -3.33 23.69
CA ARG A 77 -9.24 -2.97 22.77
C ARG A 77 -8.30 -4.12 22.49
N ARG A 78 -8.13 -5.02 23.48
CA ARG A 78 -7.34 -6.24 23.29
C ARG A 78 -8.03 -7.21 22.34
N LYS A 79 -9.36 -7.37 22.44
CA LYS A 79 -10.13 -8.19 21.50
C LYS A 79 -10.04 -7.64 20.08
N ASP A 80 -10.21 -6.33 19.91
CA ASP A 80 -10.09 -5.68 18.59
C ASP A 80 -8.68 -5.84 18.00
N LEU A 81 -7.63 -5.72 18.81
CA LEU A 81 -6.25 -5.92 18.36
C LEU A 81 -6.03 -7.38 17.90
N LEU A 82 -6.47 -8.35 18.70
CA LEU A 82 -6.30 -9.76 18.37
C LEU A 82 -7.14 -10.15 17.14
N LEU A 83 -8.40 -9.71 17.07
CA LEU A 83 -9.28 -9.97 15.94
C LEU A 83 -8.80 -9.26 14.67
N GLY A 84 -8.41 -7.99 14.77
CA GLY A 84 -7.84 -7.23 13.66
C GLY A 84 -6.55 -7.84 13.14
N GLY A 85 -5.63 -8.18 14.04
CA GLY A 85 -4.39 -8.86 13.69
C GLY A 85 -4.60 -10.24 13.07
N LEU A 86 -5.56 -11.03 13.60
CA LEU A 86 -5.93 -12.33 13.06
C LEU A 86 -6.50 -12.21 11.64
N LEU A 87 -7.49 -11.35 11.45
CA LEU A 87 -8.10 -11.16 10.14
C LEU A 87 -7.09 -10.61 9.12
N CYS A 88 -6.30 -9.59 9.50
CA CYS A 88 -5.22 -9.10 8.66
C CYS A 88 -4.24 -10.22 8.33
N GLY A 89 -3.86 -11.05 9.32
CA GLY A 89 -2.98 -12.20 9.12
C GLY A 89 -3.53 -13.22 8.14
N ILE A 90 -4.80 -13.59 8.24
CA ILE A 90 -5.45 -14.51 7.31
C ILE A 90 -5.45 -13.94 5.88
N PHE A 91 -5.93 -12.70 5.71
CA PHE A 91 -6.06 -12.12 4.37
C PHE A 91 -4.69 -11.83 3.73
N VAL A 92 -3.70 -11.34 4.49
CA VAL A 92 -2.35 -11.16 3.96
C VAL A 92 -1.67 -12.50 3.63
N THR A 93 -1.93 -13.55 4.40
CA THR A 93 -1.42 -14.90 4.10
C THR A 93 -1.95 -15.40 2.77
N VAL A 94 -3.26 -15.36 2.57
CA VAL A 94 -3.89 -15.80 1.31
C VAL A 94 -3.41 -14.94 0.15
N ALA A 95 -3.48 -13.61 0.30
CA ALA A 95 -3.07 -12.68 -0.75
C ALA A 95 -1.60 -12.89 -1.16
N SER A 96 -0.69 -12.88 -0.18
CA SER A 96 0.74 -12.98 -0.47
C SER A 96 1.17 -14.37 -0.96
N SER A 97 0.49 -15.43 -0.55
CA SER A 97 0.78 -16.78 -1.06
C SER A 97 0.36 -16.93 -2.51
N ILE A 98 -0.86 -16.48 -2.87
CA ILE A 98 -1.31 -16.47 -4.25
C ILE A 98 -0.42 -15.57 -5.12
N GLN A 99 -0.03 -14.39 -4.61
CA GLN A 99 0.90 -13.48 -5.27
C GLN A 99 2.25 -14.16 -5.54
N GLN A 100 2.83 -14.80 -4.52
CA GLN A 100 4.13 -15.44 -4.61
C GLN A 100 4.13 -16.61 -5.60
N ILE A 101 3.02 -17.39 -5.67
CA ILE A 101 2.82 -18.40 -6.70
C ILE A 101 2.70 -17.73 -8.07
N GLY A 102 1.94 -16.62 -8.17
CA GLY A 102 1.72 -15.90 -9.42
C GLY A 102 2.99 -15.31 -10.04
N ILE A 103 3.91 -14.79 -9.21
CA ILE A 103 5.18 -14.20 -9.64
C ILE A 103 6.03 -15.20 -10.44
N GLN A 104 5.93 -16.49 -10.18
CA GLN A 104 6.66 -17.52 -10.94
C GLN A 104 6.25 -17.61 -12.41
N TYR A 105 5.05 -17.14 -12.77
CA TYR A 105 4.44 -17.29 -14.10
C TYR A 105 4.22 -15.96 -14.82
N THR A 106 4.63 -14.84 -14.24
CA THR A 106 4.47 -13.51 -14.86
C THR A 106 5.74 -12.67 -14.69
N THR A 107 5.82 -11.54 -15.39
CA THR A 107 6.95 -10.62 -15.26
C THR A 107 6.79 -9.69 -14.04
N VAL A 108 7.90 -9.17 -13.51
CA VAL A 108 7.91 -8.25 -12.37
C VAL A 108 7.01 -7.02 -12.62
N GLY A 109 7.08 -6.43 -13.82
CA GLY A 109 6.24 -5.29 -14.19
C GLY A 109 4.75 -5.63 -14.20
N LYS A 110 4.36 -6.80 -14.80
CA LYS A 110 2.96 -7.27 -14.78
C LYS A 110 2.51 -7.62 -13.36
N ALA A 111 3.37 -8.24 -12.55
CA ALA A 111 3.06 -8.57 -11.17
C ALA A 111 2.71 -7.31 -10.36
N GLY A 112 3.56 -6.28 -10.43
CA GLY A 112 3.29 -5.00 -9.79
C GLY A 112 2.00 -4.35 -10.25
N PHE A 113 1.73 -4.34 -11.56
CA PHE A 113 0.49 -3.81 -12.12
C PHE A 113 -0.76 -4.56 -11.65
N LEU A 114 -0.80 -5.89 -11.84
CA LEU A 114 -1.98 -6.68 -11.56
C LEU A 114 -2.30 -6.75 -10.06
N THR A 115 -1.29 -6.70 -9.20
CA THR A 115 -1.49 -6.56 -7.74
C THR A 115 -2.24 -5.28 -7.42
N THR A 116 -1.95 -4.18 -8.10
CA THR A 116 -2.60 -2.88 -7.81
C THR A 116 -4.06 -2.80 -8.30
N ALA A 117 -4.62 -3.87 -8.90
CA ALA A 117 -6.05 -3.97 -9.20
C ALA A 117 -6.94 -3.83 -7.95
N TYR A 118 -6.40 -3.94 -6.72
CA TYR A 118 -7.10 -3.56 -5.49
C TYR A 118 -7.64 -2.11 -5.52
N ILE A 119 -7.13 -1.23 -6.39
CA ILE A 119 -7.64 0.13 -6.61
C ILE A 119 -9.10 0.14 -7.08
N VAL A 120 -9.53 -0.93 -7.76
CA VAL A 120 -10.92 -1.15 -8.18
C VAL A 120 -11.69 -1.91 -7.11
N PHE A 121 -11.11 -2.98 -6.56
CA PHE A 121 -11.80 -3.84 -5.62
C PHE A 121 -12.15 -3.14 -4.31
N VAL A 122 -11.27 -2.28 -3.76
CA VAL A 122 -11.55 -1.55 -2.51
C VAL A 122 -12.77 -0.65 -2.63
N PRO A 123 -12.90 0.24 -3.64
CA PRO A 123 -14.12 1.03 -3.84
C PRO A 123 -15.36 0.18 -4.05
N VAL A 124 -15.29 -0.88 -4.87
CA VAL A 124 -16.43 -1.76 -5.14
C VAL A 124 -16.92 -2.45 -3.87
N ILE A 125 -16.02 -3.07 -3.11
CA ILE A 125 -16.38 -3.70 -1.83
C ILE A 125 -16.89 -2.67 -0.84
N SER A 126 -16.29 -1.47 -0.79
CA SER A 126 -16.75 -0.38 0.08
C SER A 126 -18.20 0.04 -0.24
N LEU A 127 -18.59 0.10 -1.52
CA LEU A 127 -19.96 0.36 -1.93
C LEU A 127 -20.92 -0.74 -1.47
N ILE A 128 -20.54 -2.02 -1.64
CA ILE A 128 -21.33 -3.17 -1.17
C ILE A 128 -21.55 -3.10 0.35
N LEU A 129 -20.54 -2.60 1.08
CA LEU A 129 -20.62 -2.36 2.53
C LEU A 129 -21.35 -1.05 2.91
N GLY A 130 -21.98 -0.36 1.95
CA GLY A 130 -22.77 0.86 2.18
C GLY A 130 -21.95 2.13 2.38
N LYS A 131 -20.62 2.11 2.16
CA LYS A 131 -19.77 3.32 2.23
C LYS A 131 -19.93 4.14 0.95
N LYS A 132 -20.13 5.46 1.09
CA LYS A 132 -20.18 6.37 -0.07
C LYS A 132 -18.78 6.81 -0.49
N ILE A 133 -18.52 6.78 -1.80
CA ILE A 133 -17.28 7.28 -2.39
C ILE A 133 -17.60 8.56 -3.17
N ASN A 134 -16.80 9.59 -2.99
CA ASN A 134 -16.98 10.85 -3.68
C ASN A 134 -16.64 10.72 -5.18
N ARG A 135 -17.14 11.66 -6.00
CA ARG A 135 -16.92 11.67 -7.46
C ARG A 135 -15.44 11.73 -7.82
N ASN A 136 -14.65 12.47 -7.05
CA ASN A 136 -13.21 12.64 -7.29
C ASN A 136 -12.48 11.30 -7.10
N GLY A 137 -12.88 10.48 -6.12
CA GLY A 137 -12.34 9.14 -5.92
C GLY A 137 -12.54 8.24 -7.14
N TRP A 138 -13.73 8.26 -7.76
CA TRP A 138 -14.01 7.51 -8.98
C TRP A 138 -13.20 8.01 -10.19
N VAL A 139 -13.09 9.33 -10.36
CA VAL A 139 -12.24 9.91 -11.42
C VAL A 139 -10.79 9.47 -11.22
N ALA A 140 -10.28 9.54 -9.99
CA ALA A 140 -8.92 9.10 -9.69
C ALA A 140 -8.70 7.60 -9.98
N VAL A 141 -9.67 6.74 -9.65
CA VAL A 141 -9.62 5.30 -9.97
C VAL A 141 -9.51 5.09 -11.49
N VAL A 142 -10.34 5.76 -12.28
CA VAL A 142 -10.30 5.63 -13.74
C VAL A 142 -8.97 6.12 -14.31
N VAL A 143 -8.48 7.29 -13.86
CA VAL A 143 -7.19 7.83 -14.32
C VAL A 143 -6.03 6.90 -13.94
N ALA A 144 -6.04 6.36 -12.70
CA ALA A 144 -5.02 5.41 -12.27
C ALA A 144 -5.06 4.12 -13.10
N LEU A 145 -6.26 3.58 -13.39
CA LEU A 145 -6.40 2.39 -14.24
C LEU A 145 -5.84 2.60 -15.64
N VAL A 146 -6.09 3.76 -16.25
CA VAL A 146 -5.52 4.09 -17.56
C VAL A 146 -4.00 4.20 -17.49
N GLY A 147 -3.47 4.86 -16.45
CA GLY A 147 -2.03 4.96 -16.21
C GLY A 147 -1.40 3.58 -16.02
N MET A 148 -1.99 2.75 -15.18
CA MET A 148 -1.55 1.37 -14.93
C MET A 148 -1.61 0.50 -16.19
N PHE A 149 -2.66 0.63 -17.00
CA PHE A 149 -2.77 -0.07 -18.28
C PHE A 149 -1.61 0.28 -19.22
N LEU A 150 -1.25 1.57 -19.32
CA LEU A 150 -0.10 2.01 -20.13
C LEU A 150 1.24 1.49 -19.62
N LEU A 151 1.37 1.24 -18.30
CA LEU A 151 2.58 0.59 -17.75
C LEU A 151 2.73 -0.87 -18.19
N CYS A 152 1.63 -1.55 -18.50
CA CYS A 152 1.66 -2.98 -18.83
C CYS A 152 1.68 -3.28 -20.31
N VAL A 153 1.15 -2.38 -21.15
CA VAL A 153 1.02 -2.61 -22.57
C VAL A 153 2.25 -2.10 -23.31
N GLN A 154 3.25 -2.95 -23.43
CA GLN A 154 4.46 -2.63 -24.20
C GLN A 154 4.17 -2.59 -25.71
N THR A 155 3.22 -3.40 -26.20
CA THR A 155 2.84 -3.44 -27.64
C THR A 155 1.34 -3.69 -27.74
N PHE A 156 0.60 -2.78 -28.38
CA PHE A 156 -0.80 -2.99 -28.72
C PHE A 156 -0.93 -4.20 -29.64
N GLY A 157 -1.59 -5.27 -29.17
CA GLY A 157 -1.84 -6.49 -29.92
C GLY A 157 -1.20 -7.77 -29.38
N SER A 158 -0.30 -7.69 -28.39
CA SER A 158 0.36 -8.86 -27.76
C SER A 158 -0.08 -9.13 -26.32
N PHE A 159 -1.27 -8.68 -25.92
CA PHE A 159 -1.78 -8.93 -24.57
C PHE A 159 -2.23 -10.40 -24.44
N SER A 160 -1.37 -11.22 -23.85
CA SER A 160 -1.71 -12.60 -23.46
C SER A 160 -1.90 -12.67 -21.96
N VAL A 161 -3.05 -13.20 -21.53
CA VAL A 161 -3.31 -13.51 -20.10
C VAL A 161 -2.76 -14.90 -19.82
N ASN A 162 -1.83 -14.99 -18.88
CA ASN A 162 -1.29 -16.26 -18.43
C ASN A 162 -1.82 -16.63 -17.03
N LYS A 163 -1.49 -17.85 -16.55
CA LYS A 163 -1.89 -18.34 -15.23
C LYS A 163 -1.44 -17.39 -14.11
N GLY A 164 -0.23 -16.83 -14.19
CA GLY A 164 0.30 -15.90 -13.22
C GLY A 164 -0.54 -14.62 -13.14
N ASP A 165 -0.95 -14.07 -14.28
CA ASP A 165 -1.77 -12.86 -14.34
C ASP A 165 -3.12 -13.03 -13.62
N VAL A 166 -3.76 -14.20 -13.79
CA VAL A 166 -5.00 -14.55 -13.08
C VAL A 166 -4.78 -14.65 -11.57
N LEU A 167 -3.69 -15.30 -11.15
CA LEU A 167 -3.34 -15.42 -9.73
C LEU A 167 -3.07 -14.03 -9.12
N MET A 168 -2.41 -13.12 -9.83
CA MET A 168 -2.17 -11.76 -9.36
C MET A 168 -3.48 -10.98 -9.15
N ILE A 169 -4.46 -11.11 -10.07
CA ILE A 169 -5.79 -10.47 -9.92
C ILE A 169 -6.53 -11.06 -8.71
N ILE A 170 -6.49 -12.38 -8.51
CA ILE A 170 -7.11 -13.02 -7.33
C ILE A 170 -6.42 -12.53 -6.05
N SER A 171 -5.10 -12.48 -6.03
CA SER A 171 -4.32 -11.94 -4.91
C SER A 171 -4.73 -10.51 -4.57
N SER A 172 -4.90 -9.65 -5.58
CA SER A 172 -5.29 -8.25 -5.40
C SER A 172 -6.67 -8.08 -4.75
N LEU A 173 -7.61 -9.01 -4.98
CA LEU A 173 -8.89 -9.04 -4.29
C LEU A 173 -8.71 -9.28 -2.77
N PHE A 174 -7.84 -10.22 -2.39
CA PHE A 174 -7.55 -10.47 -0.98
C PHE A 174 -6.77 -9.32 -0.33
N PHE A 175 -5.87 -8.66 -1.06
CA PHE A 175 -5.25 -7.42 -0.60
C PHE A 175 -6.28 -6.29 -0.41
N ALA A 176 -7.28 -6.17 -1.28
CA ALA A 176 -8.36 -5.21 -1.11
C ALA A 176 -9.15 -5.47 0.19
N ILE A 177 -9.47 -6.72 0.49
CA ILE A 177 -10.12 -7.08 1.76
C ILE A 177 -9.20 -6.78 2.94
N HIS A 178 -7.91 -7.09 2.84
CA HIS A 178 -6.91 -6.76 3.87
C HIS A 178 -6.87 -5.24 4.17
N ILE A 179 -6.85 -4.39 3.14
CA ILE A 179 -6.92 -2.92 3.29
C ILE A 179 -8.19 -2.49 4.06
N LEU A 180 -9.34 -3.10 3.74
CA LEU A 180 -10.60 -2.78 4.41
C LEU A 180 -10.65 -3.29 5.86
N VAL A 181 -10.02 -4.42 6.15
CA VAL A 181 -9.87 -4.93 7.53
C VAL A 181 -8.99 -3.99 8.35
N ILE A 182 -7.86 -3.53 7.79
CA ILE A 182 -7.03 -2.51 8.46
C ILE A 182 -7.87 -1.26 8.77
N ASP A 183 -8.59 -0.72 7.79
CA ASP A 183 -9.44 0.49 7.96
C ASP A 183 -10.45 0.33 9.10
N LYS A 184 -11.02 -0.87 9.27
CA LYS A 184 -11.98 -1.16 10.33
C LYS A 184 -11.35 -1.14 11.72
N PHE A 185 -10.14 -1.67 11.89
CA PHE A 185 -9.55 -1.90 13.21
C PHE A 185 -8.48 -0.90 13.63
N VAL A 186 -7.81 -0.22 12.67
CA VAL A 186 -6.64 0.63 12.96
C VAL A 186 -6.94 1.83 13.85
N SER A 187 -8.17 2.35 13.87
CA SER A 187 -8.57 3.48 14.72
C SER A 187 -8.60 3.14 16.20
N HIS A 188 -8.84 1.88 16.55
CA HIS A 188 -9.03 1.40 17.92
C HIS A 188 -7.85 0.57 18.44
N THR A 189 -6.87 0.24 17.56
CA THR A 189 -5.76 -0.66 17.87
C THR A 189 -4.40 0.02 17.75
N ASP A 190 -3.35 -0.66 18.24
CA ASP A 190 -1.97 -0.25 17.99
C ASP A 190 -1.50 -0.83 16.64
N PRO A 191 -1.14 0.03 15.66
CA PRO A 191 -0.80 -0.42 14.31
C PRO A 191 0.42 -1.34 14.27
N ILE A 192 1.45 -1.08 15.10
CA ILE A 192 2.69 -1.87 15.10
C ILE A 192 2.42 -3.27 15.63
N ARG A 193 1.64 -3.39 16.70
CA ARG A 193 1.23 -4.68 17.26
C ARG A 193 0.33 -5.46 16.30
N MET A 194 -0.59 -4.77 15.63
CA MET A 194 -1.45 -5.40 14.62
C MET A 194 -0.60 -5.96 13.48
N SER A 195 0.43 -5.23 13.04
CA SER A 195 1.40 -5.71 12.06
C SER A 195 2.20 -6.92 12.55
N CYS A 196 2.65 -6.91 13.80
CA CYS A 196 3.38 -8.03 14.39
C CYS A 196 2.52 -9.31 14.44
N ILE A 197 1.26 -9.19 14.88
CA ILE A 197 0.33 -10.33 14.97
C ILE A 197 0.03 -10.90 13.57
N GLN A 198 -0.25 -10.04 12.58
CA GLN A 198 -0.55 -10.51 11.22
C GLN A 198 0.61 -11.32 10.62
N PHE A 199 1.86 -10.87 10.82
CA PHE A 199 3.00 -11.60 10.27
C PHE A 199 3.36 -12.84 11.07
N PHE A 200 3.08 -12.87 12.35
CA PHE A 200 3.21 -14.10 13.14
C PHE A 200 2.24 -15.18 12.63
N ILE A 201 0.99 -14.82 12.34
CA ILE A 201 -0.01 -15.74 11.77
C ILE A 201 0.41 -16.19 10.37
N CYS A 202 0.83 -15.24 9.51
CA CYS A 202 1.30 -15.55 8.18
C CYS A 202 2.50 -16.50 8.20
N ALA A 203 3.46 -16.29 9.10
CA ALA A 203 4.61 -17.15 9.27
C ALA A 203 4.20 -18.57 9.64
N ILE A 204 3.34 -18.75 10.65
CA ILE A 204 2.89 -20.08 11.09
C ILE A 204 2.22 -20.80 9.93
N VAL A 205 1.23 -20.17 9.29
CA VAL A 205 0.45 -20.83 8.22
C VAL A 205 1.35 -21.18 7.03
N CYS A 206 2.17 -20.23 6.57
CA CYS A 206 3.04 -20.47 5.41
C CYS A 206 4.14 -21.50 5.70
N LEU A 207 4.74 -21.50 6.90
CA LEU A 207 5.73 -22.52 7.26
C LEU A 207 5.09 -23.92 7.38
N VAL A 208 3.90 -24.03 7.95
CA VAL A 208 3.16 -25.30 7.95
C VAL A 208 2.90 -25.78 6.53
N CYS A 209 2.41 -24.88 5.65
CA CYS A 209 2.21 -25.22 4.24
C CYS A 209 3.53 -25.61 3.54
N ALA A 210 4.63 -24.91 3.82
CA ALA A 210 5.95 -25.22 3.27
C ALA A 210 6.39 -26.64 3.64
N PHE A 211 6.24 -27.04 4.90
CA PHE A 211 6.60 -28.40 5.33
C PHE A 211 5.67 -29.50 4.80
N ILE A 212 4.42 -29.16 4.46
CA ILE A 212 3.45 -30.13 3.91
C ILE A 212 3.60 -30.27 2.39
N PHE A 213 3.78 -29.18 1.67
CA PHE A 213 3.68 -29.13 0.20
C PHE A 213 5.02 -28.90 -0.51
N GLU A 214 6.01 -28.39 0.20
CA GLU A 214 7.34 -28.08 -0.33
C GLU A 214 8.40 -28.90 0.42
N GLN A 215 9.62 -28.87 -0.06
CA GLN A 215 10.77 -29.51 0.62
C GLN A 215 11.85 -28.45 0.91
N PRO A 216 11.67 -27.62 1.97
CA PRO A 216 12.61 -26.54 2.27
C PRO A 216 14.04 -27.07 2.46
N ASN A 217 14.97 -26.55 1.67
CA ASN A 217 16.37 -26.90 1.72
C ASN A 217 17.19 -25.74 2.27
N LEU A 218 18.03 -25.98 3.27
CA LEU A 218 18.84 -24.95 3.91
C LEU A 218 19.81 -24.28 2.93
N SER A 219 20.43 -25.02 2.01
CA SER A 219 21.33 -24.44 1.01
C SER A 219 20.60 -23.44 0.13
N SER A 220 19.44 -23.81 -0.41
CA SER A 220 18.62 -22.94 -1.25
C SER A 220 18.11 -21.71 -0.49
N ILE A 221 17.80 -21.85 0.81
CA ILE A 221 17.44 -20.74 1.67
C ILE A 221 18.61 -19.77 1.84
N PHE A 222 19.83 -20.28 2.01
CA PHE A 222 21.02 -19.45 2.07
C PHE A 222 21.30 -18.75 0.74
N ASP A 223 21.07 -19.39 -0.39
CA ASP A 223 21.22 -18.74 -1.70
C ASP A 223 20.25 -17.56 -1.89
N ALA A 224 19.06 -17.65 -1.29
CA ALA A 224 18.03 -16.61 -1.31
C ALA A 224 18.09 -15.63 -0.11
N TRP A 225 19.11 -15.69 0.76
CA TRP A 225 19.13 -14.98 2.06
C TRP A 225 18.85 -13.48 1.96
N PHE A 226 19.45 -12.79 0.97
CA PHE A 226 19.29 -11.36 0.79
C PHE A 226 17.84 -10.99 0.41
N ALA A 227 17.26 -11.76 -0.52
CA ALA A 227 15.87 -11.56 -0.94
C ALA A 227 14.89 -11.80 0.23
N ILE A 228 15.14 -12.86 1.04
CA ILE A 228 14.36 -13.16 2.25
C ILE A 228 14.50 -12.02 3.27
N PHE A 229 15.71 -11.53 3.50
CA PHE A 229 15.97 -10.44 4.44
C PHE A 229 15.28 -9.14 3.98
N PHE A 230 15.45 -8.75 2.72
CA PHE A 230 14.81 -7.55 2.16
C PHE A 230 13.28 -7.65 2.25
N ALA A 231 12.72 -8.77 1.80
CA ALA A 231 11.27 -8.98 1.82
C ALA A 231 10.73 -9.13 3.24
N GLY A 232 11.49 -9.68 4.18
CA GLY A 232 11.10 -9.86 5.58
C GLY A 232 11.17 -8.56 6.36
N VAL A 233 12.33 -7.94 6.43
CA VAL A 233 12.55 -6.76 7.28
C VAL A 233 11.96 -5.50 6.63
N LEU A 234 12.34 -5.20 5.39
CA LEU A 234 11.93 -3.94 4.74
C LEU A 234 10.51 -4.03 4.19
N SER A 235 10.19 -5.06 3.39
CA SER A 235 8.88 -5.13 2.75
C SER A 235 7.78 -5.52 3.74
N ALA A 236 7.90 -6.64 4.44
CA ALA A 236 6.90 -7.09 5.40
C ALA A 236 6.96 -6.29 6.71
N GLY A 237 8.10 -6.20 7.36
CA GLY A 237 8.26 -5.53 8.65
C GLY A 237 7.99 -4.03 8.57
N VAL A 238 8.73 -3.29 7.75
CA VAL A 238 8.59 -1.84 7.63
C VAL A 238 7.41 -1.47 6.74
N GLY A 239 7.34 -1.94 5.50
CA GLY A 239 6.36 -1.52 4.49
C GLY A 239 4.89 -1.67 4.95
N TYR A 240 4.49 -2.87 5.39
CA TYR A 240 3.12 -3.09 5.90
C TYR A 240 2.83 -2.34 7.20
N THR A 241 3.84 -2.17 8.06
CA THR A 241 3.66 -1.37 9.28
C THR A 241 3.41 0.10 8.92
N LEU A 242 4.15 0.67 7.97
CA LEU A 242 3.93 2.02 7.47
C LEU A 242 2.53 2.16 6.85
N GLN A 243 2.06 1.15 6.09
CA GLN A 243 0.70 1.10 5.57
C GLN A 243 -0.34 1.18 6.69
N ILE A 244 -0.24 0.31 7.71
CA ILE A 244 -1.21 0.27 8.81
C ILE A 244 -1.21 1.59 9.59
N VAL A 245 -0.03 2.15 9.86
CA VAL A 245 0.11 3.46 10.52
C VAL A 245 -0.52 4.57 9.69
N ALA A 246 -0.28 4.58 8.38
CA ALA A 246 -0.80 5.59 7.47
C ALA A 246 -2.32 5.52 7.33
N GLN A 247 -2.90 4.32 7.24
CA GLN A 247 -4.35 4.11 7.12
C GLN A 247 -5.13 4.61 8.33
N LYS A 248 -4.49 4.90 9.45
CA LYS A 248 -5.14 5.58 10.58
C LYS A 248 -5.66 6.99 10.23
N ASN A 249 -5.05 7.65 9.25
CA ASN A 249 -5.38 9.02 8.86
C ASN A 249 -5.81 9.15 7.39
N ILE A 250 -5.72 8.07 6.61
CA ILE A 250 -6.09 8.05 5.19
C ILE A 250 -7.27 7.09 5.01
N PRO A 251 -8.37 7.54 4.40
CA PRO A 251 -9.52 6.69 4.12
C PRO A 251 -9.18 5.50 3.22
N ALA A 252 -9.86 4.36 3.43
CA ALA A 252 -9.61 3.12 2.69
C ALA A 252 -9.72 3.29 1.16
N HIS A 253 -10.58 4.16 0.64
CA HIS A 253 -10.74 4.38 -0.80
C HIS A 253 -9.62 5.23 -1.43
N ILE A 254 -8.86 6.00 -0.63
CA ILE A 254 -7.70 6.79 -1.09
C ILE A 254 -6.42 5.95 -0.99
N THR A 255 -6.31 5.11 0.02
CA THR A 255 -5.14 4.26 0.28
C THR A 255 -4.67 3.50 -0.96
N PRO A 256 -5.51 2.73 -1.70
CA PRO A 256 -5.07 1.98 -2.87
C PRO A 256 -4.64 2.87 -4.04
N ILE A 257 -5.13 4.11 -4.12
CA ILE A 257 -4.72 5.06 -5.16
C ILE A 257 -3.27 5.50 -4.92
N ILE A 258 -2.89 5.78 -3.68
CA ILE A 258 -1.49 6.08 -3.34
C ILE A 258 -0.63 4.83 -3.50
N MET A 259 -1.14 3.68 -3.07
CA MET A 259 -0.44 2.41 -3.17
C MET A 259 -0.19 1.97 -4.62
N SER A 260 -0.94 2.48 -5.61
CA SER A 260 -0.68 2.18 -7.03
C SER A 260 0.69 2.67 -7.52
N LEU A 261 1.37 3.55 -6.78
CA LEU A 261 2.78 3.88 -7.02
C LEU A 261 3.71 2.68 -6.93
N GLU A 262 3.27 1.59 -6.30
CA GLU A 262 4.00 0.32 -6.29
C GLU A 262 4.33 -0.16 -7.72
N SER A 263 3.41 0.01 -8.67
CA SER A 263 3.63 -0.31 -10.10
C SER A 263 4.72 0.58 -10.72
N VAL A 264 4.74 1.86 -10.36
CA VAL A 264 5.76 2.81 -10.84
C VAL A 264 7.13 2.43 -10.28
N PHE A 265 7.20 2.15 -8.98
CA PHE A 265 8.46 1.77 -8.34
C PHE A 265 8.94 0.38 -8.78
N SER A 266 8.04 -0.57 -9.09
CA SER A 266 8.45 -1.86 -9.65
C SER A 266 9.07 -1.72 -11.04
N LEU A 267 8.52 -0.82 -11.87
CA LEU A 267 9.10 -0.48 -13.16
C LEU A 267 10.47 0.19 -13.02
N ILE A 268 10.59 1.17 -12.10
CA ILE A 268 11.88 1.82 -11.79
C ILE A 268 12.90 0.79 -11.31
N ALA A 269 12.49 -0.13 -10.44
CA ALA A 269 13.34 -1.22 -9.96
C ALA A 269 13.81 -2.13 -11.11
N GLY A 270 12.94 -2.45 -12.08
CA GLY A 270 13.29 -3.18 -13.30
C GLY A 270 14.36 -2.46 -14.11
N VAL A 271 14.19 -1.14 -14.30
CA VAL A 271 15.20 -0.32 -15.02
C VAL A 271 16.56 -0.29 -14.29
N ILE A 272 16.55 -0.08 -12.96
CA ILE A 272 17.79 0.09 -12.19
C ILE A 272 18.50 -1.26 -11.96
N VAL A 273 17.75 -2.31 -11.62
CA VAL A 273 18.32 -3.60 -11.19
C VAL A 273 18.50 -4.55 -12.37
N LEU A 274 17.54 -4.57 -13.29
CA LEU A 274 17.52 -5.50 -14.44
C LEU A 274 17.99 -4.84 -15.75
N ASN A 275 18.37 -3.54 -15.72
CA ASN A 275 18.75 -2.75 -16.90
C ASN A 275 17.68 -2.73 -18.01
N GLU A 276 16.39 -2.81 -17.65
CA GLU A 276 15.28 -2.73 -18.57
C GLU A 276 15.15 -1.31 -19.16
N LYS A 277 14.69 -1.20 -20.41
CA LYS A 277 14.44 0.11 -21.03
C LYS A 277 12.99 0.52 -20.83
N MET A 278 12.77 1.69 -20.26
CA MET A 278 11.45 2.27 -20.11
C MET A 278 10.94 2.85 -21.43
N SER A 279 9.82 2.33 -21.91
CA SER A 279 9.11 2.84 -23.07
C SER A 279 8.47 4.21 -22.80
N TRP A 280 8.05 4.90 -23.85
CA TRP A 280 7.38 6.20 -23.69
C TRP A 280 5.95 6.05 -23.13
N GLN A 281 5.25 4.95 -23.43
CA GLN A 281 3.95 4.62 -22.86
C GLN A 281 4.05 4.45 -21.33
N GLU A 282 5.06 3.75 -20.84
CA GLU A 282 5.31 3.58 -19.43
C GLU A 282 5.57 4.91 -18.72
N ARG A 283 6.28 5.85 -19.36
CA ARG A 283 6.48 7.20 -18.81
C ARG A 283 5.17 7.96 -18.66
N ILE A 284 4.28 7.91 -19.65
CA ILE A 284 2.95 8.51 -19.55
C ILE A 284 2.12 7.82 -18.47
N GLY A 285 2.16 6.50 -18.40
CA GLY A 285 1.49 5.73 -17.35
C GLY A 285 1.88 6.19 -15.94
N CYS A 286 3.18 6.39 -15.68
CA CYS A 286 3.67 6.95 -14.43
C CYS A 286 3.06 8.33 -14.12
N ILE A 287 3.06 9.23 -15.10
CA ILE A 287 2.50 10.59 -14.94
C ILE A 287 1.01 10.52 -14.60
N LEU A 288 0.24 9.66 -15.27
CA LEU A 288 -1.19 9.50 -14.99
C LEU A 288 -1.45 8.97 -13.58
N ILE A 289 -0.64 8.05 -13.06
CA ILE A 289 -0.76 7.57 -11.68
C ILE A 289 -0.52 8.72 -10.69
N PHE A 290 0.50 9.55 -10.91
CA PHE A 290 0.72 10.73 -10.07
C PHE A 290 -0.46 11.71 -10.13
N ILE A 291 -1.02 11.97 -11.32
CA ILE A 291 -2.22 12.80 -11.48
C ILE A 291 -3.40 12.20 -10.70
N ALA A 292 -3.62 10.89 -10.79
CA ALA A 292 -4.68 10.21 -10.06
C ALA A 292 -4.56 10.40 -8.54
N ILE A 293 -3.35 10.34 -7.99
CA ILE A 293 -3.09 10.57 -6.56
C ILE A 293 -3.45 12.00 -6.16
N ILE A 294 -3.07 13.00 -6.97
CA ILE A 294 -3.40 14.39 -6.72
C ILE A 294 -4.91 14.60 -6.76
N VAL A 295 -5.60 14.04 -7.77
CA VAL A 295 -7.07 14.12 -7.90
C VAL A 295 -7.77 13.46 -6.72
N ALA A 296 -7.30 12.30 -6.25
CA ALA A 296 -7.89 11.59 -5.13
C ALA A 296 -7.79 12.35 -3.81
N GLN A 297 -6.69 13.07 -3.60
CA GLN A 297 -6.43 13.81 -2.37
C GLN A 297 -7.00 15.24 -2.38
N THR A 298 -7.40 15.75 -3.55
CA THR A 298 -7.92 17.11 -3.68
C THR A 298 -9.43 17.14 -3.46
N ASP A 299 -9.88 17.94 -2.49
CA ASP A 299 -11.30 18.31 -2.41
C ASP A 299 -11.57 19.54 -3.30
N PHE A 300 -11.95 19.26 -4.56
CA PHE A 300 -12.25 20.33 -5.53
C PHE A 300 -13.36 21.29 -5.07
N LYS A 301 -14.28 20.85 -4.21
CA LYS A 301 -15.32 21.73 -3.65
C LYS A 301 -14.70 22.75 -2.68
N GLU A 302 -13.82 22.27 -1.81
CA GLU A 302 -13.11 23.13 -0.86
C GLU A 302 -12.14 24.07 -1.60
N LEU A 303 -11.43 23.57 -2.62
CA LEU A 303 -10.55 24.38 -3.45
C LEU A 303 -11.33 25.50 -4.18
N LYS A 304 -12.49 25.17 -4.78
CA LYS A 304 -13.37 26.12 -5.43
C LYS A 304 -13.94 27.15 -4.45
N ALA A 305 -14.30 26.73 -3.25
CA ALA A 305 -14.77 27.62 -2.20
C ALA A 305 -13.68 28.60 -1.73
N LYS A 306 -12.44 28.10 -1.53
CA LYS A 306 -11.28 28.94 -1.20
C LYS A 306 -10.98 29.93 -2.32
N PHE A 307 -10.98 29.49 -3.58
CA PHE A 307 -10.74 30.36 -4.74
C PHE A 307 -11.80 31.46 -4.89
N ASN A 308 -13.08 31.10 -4.73
CA ASN A 308 -14.17 32.06 -4.78
C ASN A 308 -14.09 33.10 -3.64
N LYS A 309 -13.69 32.67 -2.43
CA LYS A 309 -13.49 33.55 -1.29
C LYS A 309 -12.32 34.49 -1.54
N THR A 310 -11.18 34.03 -2.04
CA THR A 310 -10.03 34.84 -2.36
C THR A 310 -10.38 35.91 -3.45
N ASN A 311 -11.14 35.51 -4.47
CA ASN A 311 -11.59 36.45 -5.50
C ASN A 311 -12.58 37.48 -4.95
N ALA A 312 -13.46 37.12 -4.02
CA ALA A 312 -14.37 38.07 -3.36
C ALA A 312 -13.59 39.05 -2.47
N ASP A 313 -12.62 38.57 -1.70
CA ASP A 313 -11.77 39.39 -0.85
C ASP A 313 -10.92 40.37 -1.67
N ASN A 314 -10.34 39.92 -2.79
CA ASN A 314 -9.60 40.79 -3.72
C ASN A 314 -10.49 41.86 -4.37
N LYS A 315 -11.72 41.49 -4.77
CA LYS A 315 -12.67 42.46 -5.34
C LYS A 315 -13.07 43.53 -4.33
N THR A 316 -13.26 43.13 -3.08
CA THR A 316 -13.58 44.07 -1.99
C THR A 316 -12.39 45.00 -1.65
N ALA A 317 -11.16 44.48 -1.74
CA ALA A 317 -9.94 45.27 -1.55
C ALA A 317 -9.75 46.30 -2.65
N VAL A 318 -10.02 45.96 -3.90
CA VAL A 318 -9.95 46.90 -5.05
C VAL A 318 -10.99 48.03 -4.90
N LEU A 319 -12.25 47.67 -4.56
CA LEU A 319 -13.31 48.67 -4.37
C LEU A 319 -12.99 49.67 -3.24
N LYS A 320 -12.40 49.18 -2.14
CA LYS A 320 -11.96 50.04 -1.03
C LYS A 320 -10.79 50.95 -1.41
N ALA A 321 -9.88 50.46 -2.27
CA ALA A 321 -8.78 51.28 -2.77
C ALA A 321 -9.26 52.41 -3.70
N ASP A 322 -10.24 52.10 -4.56
CA ASP A 322 -10.86 53.10 -5.44
C ASP A 322 -11.63 54.18 -4.63
N GLU A 323 -12.42 53.79 -3.63
CA GLU A 323 -13.12 54.74 -2.72
C GLU A 323 -12.16 55.60 -1.89
N SER A 324 -10.95 55.11 -1.58
CA SER A 324 -9.95 55.90 -0.85
C SER A 324 -9.23 56.91 -1.73
N ASN A 325 -9.06 56.59 -3.02
CA ASN A 325 -8.46 57.49 -3.99
C ASN A 325 -9.42 58.66 -4.38
N GLU A 326 -10.73 58.39 -4.54
CA GLU A 326 -11.72 59.44 -4.77
C GLU A 326 -11.82 60.46 -3.61
N LYS A 327 -11.66 60.05 -2.37
CA LYS A 327 -11.67 60.91 -1.18
C LYS A 327 -10.40 61.75 -0.98
N THR A 328 -9.33 61.49 -1.73
CA THR A 328 -8.08 62.24 -1.68
C THR A 328 -7.99 63.30 -2.79
N GLU A 329 -8.88 63.26 -3.76
CA GLU A 329 -8.97 64.22 -4.86
C GLU A 329 -10.01 65.34 -4.63
N GLU A 330 -10.83 65.31 -3.55
CA GLU A 330 -11.65 66.42 -3.03
C GLU A 330 -10.90 67.20 -1.92
#